data_51a7c6c7bd4824a609a235b041b7f79a
#
_entry.id   51a7c6c7bd4824a609a235b041b7f79a
#
_cell.length_a   1.000
_cell.length_b   1.000
_cell.length_c   1.000
_cell.angle_alpha   90.00
_cell.angle_beta   90.00
_cell.angle_gamma   90.00
#
_symmetry.space_group_name_H-M   'P 1'
#
loop_
_entity.id
_entity.type
_entity.pdbx_description
1 polymer ?
#
loop_
_entity_poly.entity_id
_entity_poly.type
_entity_poly.pdbx_seq_one_letter_code
_entity_poly.pdbx_strand_id
1 'polypeptide(L)'
;MTPAALLYECAPAIAPVTMAAIVQQESGGNPLALHDNTTGRSYRPASHADAAQLARDLVAQGHSVDIGLAQINSRNLQGLGMTVDQALQPCENLRAAQSVLLDGWKRSGDLRATLSAYNTGKLDGSTGAGYGASVFDKAGVTVPAIPGGKMARWAVSTADATVTVLPPVRPVVTWTPQASPLSPNCGGLAVKW
;
A
#
# COMPACT_ATOMS: atom_id res chain seq x y z
N MET A 1 -18.65 2.52 11.09
CA MET A 1 -18.15 3.14 9.83
C MET A 1 -18.04 2.05 8.79
N THR A 2 -18.52 2.26 7.56
CA THR A 2 -18.33 1.29 6.47
C THR A 2 -16.88 1.30 6.00
N PRO A 3 -16.34 0.19 5.46
CA PRO A 3 -14.97 0.18 4.93
C PRO A 3 -14.71 1.29 3.90
N ALA A 4 -15.67 1.57 3.03
CA ALA A 4 -15.55 2.66 2.05
C ALA A 4 -15.44 4.04 2.71
N ALA A 5 -16.28 4.33 3.73
CA ALA A 5 -16.22 5.60 4.46
C ALA A 5 -14.86 5.79 5.14
N LEU A 6 -14.30 4.73 5.72
CA LEU A 6 -12.98 4.76 6.34
C LEU A 6 -11.88 5.20 5.34
N LEU A 7 -11.92 4.67 4.10
CA LEU A 7 -10.94 5.03 3.08
C LEU A 7 -11.05 6.51 2.68
N TYR A 8 -12.26 7.01 2.48
CA TYR A 8 -12.49 8.42 2.14
C TYR A 8 -12.05 9.39 3.23
N GLU A 9 -12.31 9.05 4.49
CA GLU A 9 -11.99 9.94 5.61
C GLU A 9 -10.51 9.90 6.01
N CYS A 10 -9.88 8.72 5.91
CA CYS A 10 -8.54 8.52 6.45
C CYS A 10 -7.44 8.59 5.38
N ALA A 11 -7.78 8.44 4.10
CA ALA A 11 -6.83 8.53 2.98
C ALA A 11 -7.43 9.31 1.79
N PRO A 12 -7.90 10.54 1.99
CA PRO A 12 -8.65 11.28 0.96
C PRO A 12 -7.86 11.63 -0.29
N ALA A 13 -6.52 11.65 -0.22
CA ALA A 13 -5.67 11.97 -1.36
C ALA A 13 -5.34 10.75 -2.25
N ILE A 14 -5.77 9.55 -1.87
CA ILE A 14 -5.60 8.32 -2.65
C ILE A 14 -6.97 7.83 -3.12
N ALA A 15 -7.08 7.47 -4.40
CA ALA A 15 -8.33 6.90 -4.92
C ALA A 15 -8.74 5.68 -4.06
N PRO A 16 -9.99 5.61 -3.58
CA PRO A 16 -10.44 4.53 -2.67
C PRO A 16 -10.21 3.14 -3.23
N VAL A 17 -10.37 2.94 -4.55
CA VAL A 17 -10.10 1.66 -5.21
C VAL A 17 -8.62 1.27 -5.09
N THR A 18 -7.70 2.21 -5.20
CA THR A 18 -6.26 1.97 -5.04
C THR A 18 -5.93 1.61 -3.60
N MET A 19 -6.42 2.39 -2.64
CA MET A 19 -6.18 2.12 -1.22
C MET A 19 -6.81 0.80 -0.78
N ALA A 20 -8.03 0.49 -1.24
CA ALA A 20 -8.68 -0.80 -0.96
C ALA A 20 -7.86 -1.98 -1.51
N ALA A 21 -7.32 -1.85 -2.72
CA ALA A 21 -6.48 -2.88 -3.34
C ALA A 21 -5.17 -3.10 -2.55
N ILE A 22 -4.54 -2.02 -2.08
CA ILE A 22 -3.36 -2.10 -1.20
C ILE A 22 -3.73 -2.81 0.11
N VAL A 23 -4.76 -2.38 0.82
CA VAL A 23 -5.21 -3.01 2.06
C VAL A 23 -5.50 -4.51 1.87
N GLN A 24 -6.15 -4.86 0.75
CA GLN A 24 -6.42 -6.26 0.43
C GLN A 24 -5.13 -7.05 0.14
N GLN A 25 -4.14 -6.43 -0.51
CA GLN A 25 -2.84 -7.04 -0.80
C GLN A 25 -2.02 -7.25 0.48
N GLU A 26 -2.00 -6.25 1.36
CA GLU A 26 -1.12 -6.21 2.54
C GLU A 26 -1.63 -7.11 3.68
N SER A 27 -2.88 -6.94 4.08
CA SER A 27 -3.41 -7.58 5.28
C SER A 27 -4.66 -8.44 5.05
N GLY A 28 -5.23 -8.40 3.84
CA GLY A 28 -6.56 -8.96 3.58
C GLY A 28 -7.66 -8.20 4.34
N GLY A 29 -7.41 -6.93 4.70
CA GLY A 29 -8.34 -6.10 5.47
C GLY A 29 -8.28 -6.31 6.99
N ASN A 30 -7.28 -7.01 7.50
CA ASN A 30 -7.12 -7.23 8.95
C ASN A 30 -6.33 -6.09 9.61
N PRO A 31 -6.95 -5.26 10.48
CA PRO A 31 -6.26 -4.15 11.15
C PRO A 31 -5.23 -4.59 12.20
N LEU A 32 -5.29 -5.84 12.65
CA LEU A 32 -4.39 -6.39 13.66
C LEU A 32 -3.30 -7.29 13.06
N ALA A 33 -3.20 -7.33 11.72
CA ALA A 33 -2.17 -8.14 11.07
C ALA A 33 -0.78 -7.60 11.38
N LEU A 34 0.14 -8.51 11.68
CA LEU A 34 1.57 -8.21 11.86
C LEU A 34 2.39 -9.16 10.98
N HIS A 35 3.44 -8.63 10.35
CA HIS A 35 4.43 -9.44 9.66
C HIS A 35 5.83 -9.07 10.16
N ASP A 36 6.55 -10.05 10.69
CA ASP A 36 7.92 -9.90 11.15
C ASP A 36 8.88 -10.20 10.00
N ASN A 37 9.42 -9.17 9.38
CA ASN A 37 10.36 -9.27 8.27
C ASN A 37 11.70 -9.90 8.68
N THR A 38 12.05 -9.89 9.96
CA THR A 38 13.29 -10.46 10.45
C THR A 38 13.24 -11.98 10.47
N THR A 39 12.07 -12.56 10.81
CA THR A 39 11.87 -14.01 10.88
C THR A 39 11.01 -14.57 9.76
N GLY A 40 10.35 -13.71 8.96
CA GLY A 40 9.39 -14.09 7.93
C GLY A 40 8.04 -14.59 8.47
N ARG A 41 7.74 -14.37 9.76
CA ARG A 41 6.51 -14.87 10.39
C ARG A 41 5.39 -13.84 10.34
N SER A 42 4.18 -14.32 10.03
CA SER A 42 2.96 -13.51 10.10
C SER A 42 2.12 -13.90 11.30
N TYR A 43 1.48 -12.90 11.91
CA TYR A 43 0.65 -13.06 13.09
C TYR A 43 -0.72 -12.42 12.87
N ARG A 44 -1.75 -13.01 13.47
CA ARG A 44 -3.13 -12.50 13.47
C ARG A 44 -3.68 -12.51 14.91
N PRO A 45 -3.23 -11.58 15.76
CA PRO A 45 -3.69 -11.49 17.14
C PRO A 45 -5.20 -11.30 17.21
N ALA A 46 -5.82 -11.82 18.27
CA ALA A 46 -7.27 -11.77 18.44
C ALA A 46 -7.77 -10.42 18.99
N SER A 47 -6.90 -9.65 19.64
CA SER A 47 -7.24 -8.34 20.19
C SER A 47 -6.20 -7.27 19.83
N HIS A 48 -6.63 -5.99 19.91
CA HIS A 48 -5.72 -4.87 19.75
C HIS A 48 -4.61 -4.88 20.83
N ALA A 49 -4.93 -5.23 22.07
CA ALA A 49 -3.95 -5.29 23.15
C ALA A 49 -2.86 -6.33 22.87
N ASP A 50 -3.26 -7.54 22.40
CA ASP A 50 -2.30 -8.59 22.05
C ASP A 50 -1.43 -8.19 20.85
N ALA A 51 -2.04 -7.56 19.83
CA ALA A 51 -1.30 -7.06 18.67
C ALA A 51 -0.28 -6.00 19.06
N ALA A 52 -0.68 -5.04 19.88
CA ALA A 52 0.18 -3.96 20.34
C ALA A 52 1.32 -4.48 21.21
N GLN A 53 1.03 -5.40 22.13
CA GLN A 53 2.07 -6.02 22.97
C GLN A 53 3.07 -6.79 22.14
N LEU A 54 2.60 -7.68 21.24
CA LEU A 54 3.46 -8.48 20.38
C LEU A 54 4.33 -7.61 19.48
N ALA A 55 3.75 -6.58 18.86
CA ALA A 55 4.49 -5.67 17.98
C ALA A 55 5.58 -4.91 18.76
N ARG A 56 5.27 -4.39 19.97
CA ARG A 56 6.26 -3.71 20.82
C ARG A 56 7.39 -4.67 21.23
N ASP A 57 7.09 -5.89 21.59
CA ASP A 57 8.09 -6.88 22.00
C ASP A 57 9.04 -7.24 20.86
N LEU A 58 8.51 -7.44 19.65
CA LEU A 58 9.32 -7.69 18.45
C LEU A 58 10.20 -6.49 18.11
N VAL A 59 9.64 -5.27 18.14
CA VAL A 59 10.40 -4.04 17.87
C VAL A 59 11.48 -3.82 18.92
N ALA A 60 11.21 -4.07 20.20
CA ALA A 60 12.19 -3.97 21.27
C ALA A 60 13.35 -4.97 21.10
N GLN A 61 13.10 -6.11 20.47
CA GLN A 61 14.13 -7.10 20.09
C GLN A 61 14.89 -6.70 18.82
N GLY A 62 14.59 -5.55 18.20
CA GLY A 62 15.25 -5.05 17.01
C GLY A 62 14.66 -5.60 15.69
N HIS A 63 13.53 -6.30 15.75
CA HIS A 63 12.88 -6.81 14.55
C HIS A 63 12.26 -5.69 13.71
N SER A 64 12.19 -5.92 12.41
CA SER A 64 11.44 -5.09 11.47
C SER A 64 10.05 -5.69 11.32
N VAL A 65 9.02 -4.96 11.73
CA VAL A 65 7.63 -5.47 11.78
C VAL A 65 6.73 -4.57 10.93
N ASP A 66 5.96 -5.19 10.03
CA ASP A 66 4.90 -4.52 9.30
C ASP A 66 3.60 -4.63 10.10
N ILE A 67 2.86 -3.52 10.22
CA ILE A 67 1.79 -3.35 11.21
C ILE A 67 0.50 -2.88 10.56
N GLY A 68 -0.59 -3.59 10.81
CA GLY A 68 -1.96 -3.13 10.56
C GLY A 68 -2.45 -3.28 9.13
N LEU A 69 -3.48 -2.51 8.76
CA LEU A 69 -4.21 -2.64 7.49
C LEU A 69 -3.32 -2.56 6.25
N ALA A 70 -2.46 -1.56 6.19
CA ALA A 70 -1.58 -1.28 5.06
C ALA A 70 -0.13 -1.66 5.35
N GLN A 71 0.11 -2.48 6.37
CA GLN A 71 1.40 -3.06 6.75
C GLN A 71 2.52 -2.00 6.85
N ILE A 72 2.30 -0.98 7.67
CA ILE A 72 3.30 0.07 7.90
C ILE A 72 4.49 -0.49 8.67
N ASN A 73 5.68 -0.37 8.10
CA ASN A 73 6.89 -0.91 8.71
C ASN A 73 7.28 -0.12 9.97
N SER A 74 7.65 -0.85 11.04
CA SER A 74 8.03 -0.27 12.33
C SER A 74 9.21 0.70 12.26
N ARG A 75 10.12 0.52 11.31
CA ARG A 75 11.26 1.41 11.09
C ARG A 75 10.87 2.79 10.55
N ASN A 76 9.67 2.91 9.98
CA ASN A 76 9.14 4.16 9.45
C ASN A 76 8.35 4.95 10.50
N LEU A 77 7.96 4.33 11.62
CA LEU A 77 7.08 4.96 12.63
C LEU A 77 7.66 6.25 13.19
N GLN A 78 8.96 6.27 13.49
CA GLN A 78 9.62 7.48 13.98
C GLN A 78 9.53 8.63 12.96
N GLY A 79 9.82 8.33 11.68
CA GLY A 79 9.73 9.33 10.60
C GLY A 79 8.30 9.81 10.34
N LEU A 80 7.31 8.96 10.63
CA LEU A 80 5.88 9.28 10.51
C LEU A 80 5.30 9.93 11.78
N GLY A 81 6.09 10.06 12.85
CA GLY A 81 5.64 10.59 14.14
C GLY A 81 4.60 9.70 14.83
N MET A 82 4.68 8.38 14.64
CA MET A 82 3.69 7.41 15.10
C MET A 82 4.26 6.43 16.12
N THR A 83 3.39 5.96 17.00
CA THR A 83 3.64 4.81 17.88
C THR A 83 3.12 3.51 17.26
N VAL A 84 3.54 2.36 17.82
CA VAL A 84 3.00 1.03 17.46
C VAL A 84 1.48 0.99 17.64
N ASP A 85 0.98 1.54 18.74
CA ASP A 85 -0.46 1.57 19.04
C ASP A 85 -1.26 2.38 18.01
N GLN A 86 -0.70 3.50 17.55
CA GLN A 86 -1.30 4.31 16.48
C GLN A 86 -1.26 3.57 15.14
N ALA A 87 -0.19 2.84 14.84
CA ALA A 87 -0.10 2.05 13.62
C ALA A 87 -1.13 0.90 13.54
N LEU A 88 -1.64 0.44 14.67
CA LEU A 88 -2.74 -0.53 14.75
C LEU A 88 -4.13 0.11 14.66
N GLN A 89 -4.24 1.44 14.74
CA GLN A 89 -5.50 2.14 14.55
C GLN A 89 -5.80 2.27 13.05
N PRO A 90 -6.95 1.77 12.56
CA PRO A 90 -7.24 1.73 11.13
C PRO A 90 -7.04 3.05 10.40
N CYS A 91 -7.56 4.15 10.96
CA CYS A 91 -7.48 5.45 10.33
C CYS A 91 -6.05 6.01 10.32
N GLU A 92 -5.31 5.87 11.43
CA GLU A 92 -3.91 6.33 11.50
C GLU A 92 -3.02 5.53 10.56
N ASN A 93 -3.25 4.22 10.46
CA ASN A 93 -2.53 3.35 9.53
C ASN A 93 -2.76 3.75 8.06
N LEU A 94 -4.01 4.06 7.69
CA LEU A 94 -4.34 4.53 6.33
C LEU A 94 -3.76 5.92 6.04
N ARG A 95 -3.70 6.83 7.02
CA ARG A 95 -3.02 8.13 6.88
C ARG A 95 -1.53 7.96 6.64
N ALA A 96 -0.90 7.05 7.38
CA ALA A 96 0.51 6.71 7.17
C ALA A 96 0.75 6.13 5.77
N ALA A 97 -0.09 5.18 5.34
CA ALA A 97 -0.01 4.63 4.00
C ALA A 97 -0.14 5.69 2.90
N GLN A 98 -1.10 6.61 3.06
CA GLN A 98 -1.24 7.75 2.16
C GLN A 98 0.03 8.59 2.11
N SER A 99 0.64 8.89 3.26
CA SER A 99 1.86 9.70 3.32
C SER A 99 3.02 9.04 2.57
N VAL A 100 3.20 7.73 2.75
CA VAL A 100 4.22 6.93 2.05
C VAL A 100 3.97 6.91 0.54
N LEU A 101 2.73 6.70 0.11
CA LEU A 101 2.37 6.70 -1.31
C LEU A 101 2.57 8.08 -1.95
N LEU A 102 2.19 9.15 -1.27
CA LEU A 102 2.39 10.51 -1.78
C LEU A 102 3.88 10.87 -1.89
N ASP A 103 4.72 10.41 -0.96
CA ASP A 103 6.16 10.59 -1.08
C ASP A 103 6.73 9.83 -2.29
N GLY A 104 6.35 8.57 -2.48
CA GLY A 104 6.73 7.80 -3.67
C GLY A 104 6.30 8.47 -4.97
N TRP A 105 5.07 8.99 -5.00
CA TRP A 105 4.55 9.72 -6.15
C TRP A 105 5.32 11.02 -6.43
N LYS A 106 5.61 11.81 -5.40
CA LYS A 106 6.40 13.05 -5.55
C LYS A 106 7.78 12.79 -6.16
N ARG A 107 8.38 11.64 -5.83
CA ARG A 107 9.69 11.25 -6.34
C ARG A 107 9.66 10.68 -7.75
N SER A 108 8.58 10.00 -8.15
CA SER A 108 8.54 9.25 -9.42
C SER A 108 7.61 9.84 -10.48
N GLY A 109 6.49 10.43 -10.07
CA GLY A 109 5.40 10.81 -10.99
C GLY A 109 4.71 9.60 -11.66
N ASP A 110 5.00 8.38 -11.21
CA ASP A 110 4.51 7.14 -11.80
C ASP A 110 3.94 6.21 -10.73
N LEU A 111 2.71 5.68 -10.94
CA LEU A 111 2.03 4.85 -9.95
C LEU A 111 2.72 3.49 -9.76
N ARG A 112 3.30 2.91 -10.81
CA ARG A 112 3.99 1.61 -10.69
C ARG A 112 5.27 1.75 -9.89
N ALA A 113 6.06 2.81 -10.16
CA ALA A 113 7.24 3.14 -9.40
C ALA A 113 6.88 3.46 -7.92
N THR A 114 5.77 4.18 -7.71
CA THR A 114 5.23 4.46 -6.36
C THR A 114 4.90 3.17 -5.61
N LEU A 115 4.18 2.24 -6.25
CA LEU A 115 3.84 0.94 -5.65
C LEU A 115 5.08 0.07 -5.44
N SER A 116 6.07 0.12 -6.36
CA SER A 116 7.36 -0.52 -6.16
C SER A 116 8.05 0.02 -4.90
N ALA A 117 8.13 1.33 -4.76
CA ALA A 117 8.71 1.97 -3.59
C ALA A 117 7.94 1.65 -2.30
N TYR A 118 6.62 1.57 -2.35
CA TYR A 118 5.79 1.19 -1.21
C TYR A 118 6.16 -0.18 -0.66
N ASN A 119 6.37 -1.16 -1.54
CA ASN A 119 6.70 -2.55 -1.15
C ASN A 119 8.20 -2.76 -0.85
N THR A 120 9.09 -2.12 -1.60
CA THR A 120 10.53 -2.46 -1.57
C THR A 120 11.43 -1.33 -1.08
N GLY A 121 10.88 -0.12 -0.93
CA GLY A 121 11.65 1.10 -0.71
C GLY A 121 12.33 1.68 -1.96
N LYS A 122 12.26 0.99 -3.09
CA LYS A 122 12.91 1.38 -4.35
C LYS A 122 11.87 1.67 -5.42
N LEU A 123 12.10 2.74 -6.19
CA LEU A 123 11.22 3.14 -7.29
C LEU A 123 11.24 2.16 -8.47
N ASP A 124 12.28 1.33 -8.58
CA ASP A 124 12.50 0.36 -9.64
C ASP A 124 12.78 -1.03 -9.06
N GLY A 125 12.61 -2.05 -9.89
CA GLY A 125 12.93 -3.43 -9.53
C GLY A 125 11.83 -4.43 -9.89
N SER A 126 12.24 -5.67 -10.15
CA SER A 126 11.33 -6.77 -10.54
C SER A 126 10.36 -7.17 -9.44
N THR A 127 10.79 -7.11 -8.18
CA THR A 127 9.95 -7.42 -7.00
C THR A 127 8.82 -6.40 -6.86
N GLY A 128 9.14 -5.10 -6.96
CA GLY A 128 8.14 -4.04 -6.91
C GLY A 128 7.17 -4.05 -8.10
N ALA A 129 7.64 -4.46 -9.28
CA ALA A 129 6.76 -4.64 -10.44
C ALA A 129 5.72 -5.75 -10.22
N GLY A 130 6.10 -6.86 -9.59
CA GLY A 130 5.19 -7.94 -9.19
C GLY A 130 4.14 -7.47 -8.18
N TYR A 131 4.56 -6.70 -7.19
CA TYR A 131 3.65 -6.09 -6.22
C TYR A 131 2.63 -5.16 -6.89
N GLY A 132 3.09 -4.24 -7.73
CA GLY A 132 2.23 -3.32 -8.47
C GLY A 132 1.19 -4.07 -9.30
N ALA A 133 1.58 -5.17 -9.95
CA ALA A 133 0.66 -6.03 -10.71
C ALA A 133 -0.42 -6.63 -9.81
N SER A 134 -0.05 -7.14 -8.63
CA SER A 134 -1.00 -7.71 -7.66
C SER A 134 -1.99 -6.67 -7.15
N VAL A 135 -1.55 -5.44 -6.92
CA VAL A 135 -2.43 -4.33 -6.52
C VAL A 135 -3.41 -3.97 -7.64
N PHE A 136 -2.95 -3.90 -8.90
CA PHE A 136 -3.82 -3.64 -10.04
C PHE A 136 -4.87 -4.75 -10.25
N ASP A 137 -4.46 -6.02 -10.09
CA ASP A 137 -5.37 -7.17 -10.17
C ASP A 137 -6.48 -7.07 -9.11
N LYS A 138 -6.11 -6.76 -7.86
CA LYS A 138 -7.08 -6.58 -6.77
C LYS A 138 -7.98 -5.35 -6.94
N ALA A 139 -7.53 -4.35 -7.67
CA ALA A 139 -8.33 -3.20 -8.05
C ALA A 139 -9.29 -3.48 -9.22
N GLY A 140 -9.21 -4.67 -9.81
CA GLY A 140 -9.97 -5.03 -11.02
C GLY A 140 -9.50 -4.29 -12.28
N VAL A 141 -8.26 -3.79 -12.27
CA VAL A 141 -7.68 -3.04 -13.40
C VAL A 141 -6.84 -3.98 -14.26
N THR A 142 -7.29 -4.24 -15.47
CA THR A 142 -6.47 -4.92 -16.49
C THR A 142 -5.46 -3.93 -17.04
N VAL A 143 -4.17 -4.17 -16.81
CA VAL A 143 -3.10 -3.33 -17.37
C VAL A 143 -2.96 -3.65 -18.84
N PRO A 144 -3.19 -2.70 -19.78
CA PRO A 144 -3.03 -2.95 -21.21
C PRO A 144 -1.58 -3.34 -21.52
N ALA A 145 -1.39 -4.33 -22.39
CA ALA A 145 -0.08 -4.63 -22.93
C ALA A 145 0.45 -3.42 -23.70
N ILE A 146 1.72 -3.07 -23.50
CA ILE A 146 2.37 -2.03 -24.29
C ILE A 146 2.51 -2.58 -25.72
N PRO A 147 1.99 -1.91 -26.76
CA PRO A 147 2.18 -2.34 -28.14
C PRO A 147 3.66 -2.53 -28.46
N GLY A 148 4.06 -3.73 -28.92
CA GLY A 148 5.45 -4.08 -29.24
C GLY A 148 6.30 -4.59 -28.09
N GLY A 149 5.79 -4.63 -26.86
CA GLY A 149 6.47 -5.23 -25.70
C GLY A 149 6.11 -6.71 -25.54
N LYS A 150 7.07 -7.52 -25.06
CA LYS A 150 6.75 -8.87 -24.56
C LYS A 150 5.84 -8.70 -23.35
N MET A 151 4.67 -9.36 -23.37
CA MET A 151 3.79 -9.39 -22.20
C MET A 151 4.58 -9.91 -21.00
N ALA A 152 4.59 -9.17 -19.90
CA ALA A 152 5.12 -9.68 -18.67
C ALA A 152 4.33 -10.93 -18.25
N ARG A 153 5.02 -11.96 -17.73
CA ARG A 153 4.39 -13.24 -17.38
C ARG A 153 3.16 -13.12 -16.47
N TRP A 154 3.09 -12.07 -15.68
CA TRP A 154 1.96 -11.76 -14.80
C TRP A 154 0.71 -11.21 -15.55
N ALA A 155 0.89 -10.71 -16.78
CA ALA A 155 -0.22 -10.23 -17.62
C ALA A 155 -0.93 -11.36 -18.39
N VAL A 156 -0.45 -12.59 -18.26
CA VAL A 156 -0.90 -13.76 -19.05
C VAL A 156 -1.74 -14.75 -18.23
N SER A 157 -1.99 -14.50 -16.95
CA SER A 157 -2.67 -15.45 -16.08
C SER A 157 -4.16 -15.16 -15.95
N THR A 158 -4.90 -15.26 -17.04
CA THR A 158 -6.27 -15.77 -17.05
C THR A 158 -6.48 -16.51 -18.35
N ALA A 159 -6.36 -17.82 -18.27
CA ALA A 159 -6.74 -18.72 -19.33
C ALA A 159 -8.24 -18.55 -19.66
N ASP A 160 -8.55 -18.62 -20.97
CA ASP A 160 -9.88 -18.82 -21.53
C ASP A 160 -11.00 -17.83 -21.15
N ALA A 161 -10.86 -16.58 -21.57
CA ALA A 161 -12.02 -15.79 -21.91
C ALA A 161 -11.97 -15.49 -23.40
N THR A 162 -12.92 -16.02 -24.16
CA THR A 162 -13.25 -15.61 -25.50
C THR A 162 -13.42 -14.10 -25.51
N VAL A 163 -12.38 -13.39 -25.98
CA VAL A 163 -12.36 -11.94 -26.01
C VAL A 163 -13.31 -11.47 -27.12
N THR A 164 -14.52 -11.09 -26.73
CA THR A 164 -15.31 -10.16 -27.54
C THR A 164 -14.58 -8.82 -27.44
N VAL A 165 -13.92 -8.43 -28.53
CA VAL A 165 -13.24 -7.14 -28.66
C VAL A 165 -14.29 -6.04 -28.60
N LEU A 166 -14.59 -5.53 -27.43
CA LEU A 166 -15.23 -4.24 -27.29
C LEU A 166 -14.20 -3.16 -27.60
N PRO A 167 -14.58 -2.06 -28.30
CA PRO A 167 -13.67 -0.96 -28.56
C PRO A 167 -13.09 -0.44 -27.24
N PRO A 168 -11.82 -0.01 -27.22
CA PRO A 168 -11.15 0.36 -25.98
C PRO A 168 -11.85 1.56 -25.35
N VAL A 169 -12.70 1.28 -24.36
CA VAL A 169 -13.03 2.27 -23.35
C VAL A 169 -11.73 2.44 -22.56
N ARG A 170 -10.99 3.50 -22.83
CA ARG A 170 -9.83 3.87 -22.03
C ARG A 170 -10.32 4.10 -20.61
N PRO A 171 -10.02 3.26 -19.62
CA PRO A 171 -10.09 3.71 -18.26
C PRO A 171 -8.95 4.69 -18.12
N VAL A 172 -9.26 5.98 -18.19
CA VAL A 172 -8.34 7.01 -17.77
C VAL A 172 -8.32 6.93 -16.25
N VAL A 173 -7.45 6.07 -15.71
CA VAL A 173 -7.07 6.17 -14.32
C VAL A 173 -6.14 7.38 -14.22
N THR A 174 -6.73 8.57 -14.29
CA THR A 174 -6.06 9.79 -13.89
C THR A 174 -6.07 9.84 -12.37
N TRP A 175 -5.06 9.24 -11.77
CA TRP A 175 -4.75 9.53 -10.39
C TRP A 175 -4.08 10.92 -10.37
N THR A 176 -4.87 11.94 -10.18
CA THR A 176 -4.41 13.27 -9.80
C THR A 176 -4.53 13.36 -8.29
N PRO A 177 -3.44 13.61 -7.54
CA PRO A 177 -3.55 13.98 -6.14
C PRO A 177 -4.47 15.19 -6.06
N GLN A 178 -5.66 15.04 -5.46
CA GLN A 178 -6.42 16.22 -5.10
C GLN A 178 -5.58 16.96 -4.08
N ALA A 179 -5.16 18.17 -4.43
CA ALA A 179 -4.48 19.07 -3.52
C ALA A 179 -5.47 19.43 -2.41
N SER A 180 -5.47 18.66 -1.33
CA SER A 180 -6.00 19.15 -0.07
C SER A 180 -5.07 20.29 0.39
N PRO A 181 -5.61 21.41 0.89
CA PRO A 181 -4.78 22.45 1.48
C PRO A 181 -4.16 21.87 2.75
N LEU A 182 -2.99 21.25 2.59
CA LEU A 182 -2.16 20.89 3.72
C LEU A 182 -1.63 22.19 4.32
N SER A 183 -1.85 22.33 5.62
CA SER A 183 -1.25 23.36 6.44
C SER A 183 0.26 23.44 6.15
N PRO A 184 0.88 24.64 6.08
CA PRO A 184 2.23 24.85 5.52
C PRO A 184 3.39 24.38 6.43
N ASN A 185 3.18 23.40 7.32
CA ASN A 185 4.17 23.04 8.34
C ASN A 185 4.52 21.54 8.42
N CYS A 186 4.50 20.82 7.31
CA CYS A 186 5.15 19.51 7.28
C CYS A 186 6.49 19.63 6.56
N GLY A 187 7.55 19.87 7.34
CA GLY A 187 8.93 19.74 6.88
C GLY A 187 9.13 18.36 6.25
N GLY A 188 9.87 18.30 5.14
CA GLY A 188 10.12 17.09 4.38
C GLY A 188 10.69 15.99 5.26
N LEU A 189 9.87 14.99 5.56
CA LEU A 189 10.29 13.80 6.29
C LEU A 189 10.91 12.83 5.29
N ALA A 190 12.21 12.62 5.43
CA ALA A 190 12.90 11.53 4.73
C ALA A 190 12.47 10.21 5.35
N VAL A 191 11.58 9.50 4.71
CA VAL A 191 11.21 8.13 5.09
C VAL A 191 12.38 7.24 4.69
N LYS A 192 13.01 6.58 5.66
CA LYS A 192 14.04 5.56 5.42
C LYS A 192 13.36 4.21 5.27
N TRP A 193 13.62 3.57 4.15
CA TRP A 193 13.20 2.22 3.82
C TRP A 193 14.18 1.17 4.33
#